data_3c559c78a0a42da6ec87e35fd1b7609c
#
_entry.id   3c559c78a0a42da6ec87e35fd1b7609c
#
_cell.length_a   1.000
_cell.length_b   1.000
_cell.length_c   1.000
_cell.angle_alpha   90.00
_cell.angle_beta   90.00
_cell.angle_gamma   90.00
#
_symmetry.space_group_name_H-M   'P 1'
#
loop_
_entity.id
_entity.type
_entity.pdbx_description
1 polymer ?
#
loop_
_entity_poly.entity_id
_entity_poly.type
_entity_poly.pdbx_seq_one_letter_code
_entity_poly.pdbx_strand_id
1 'polypeptide(L)'
;LGAQGHSFSPIVSYGAHAADPHHSPDDTPLGPRDVVLFDVGCVQDGYCSDMTRTFFFRDVTDEERLVYETVRQANEAAAALVRPGVLFCDVDKAARDVIEQAGYGKYFTHRLGHQIGICDHEPGDVGPVHREPMEVGVCHSIEPGIYLPGKFGVRIEDLCIVQEDGGEIINHYSHELDVIA
;
A
#
# COMPACT_ATOMS: atom_id res chain seq x y z
N LEU A 1 20.78 8.83 -6.52
CA LEU A 1 19.98 8.63 -7.73
C LEU A 1 19.38 9.93 -8.30
N GLY A 2 19.51 11.04 -7.59
CA GLY A 2 19.12 12.36 -8.10
C GLY A 2 17.79 12.92 -7.56
N ALA A 3 17.13 12.21 -6.67
CA ALA A 3 15.93 12.72 -6.01
C ALA A 3 16.22 14.00 -5.20
N GLN A 4 15.26 14.90 -5.14
CA GLN A 4 15.40 16.21 -4.48
C GLN A 4 15.16 16.15 -2.96
N GLY A 5 14.55 15.06 -2.47
CA GLY A 5 14.25 14.82 -1.07
C GLY A 5 13.22 13.73 -0.90
N HIS A 6 12.76 13.54 0.33
CA HIS A 6 11.62 12.67 0.63
C HIS A 6 10.30 13.40 0.32
N SER A 7 9.28 12.69 -0.17
CA SER A 7 7.92 13.21 -0.34
C SER A 7 7.21 13.36 1.02
N PHE A 8 7.51 12.45 1.95
CA PHE A 8 7.03 12.43 3.33
C PHE A 8 8.11 11.85 4.27
N SER A 9 7.86 11.84 5.56
CA SER A 9 8.73 11.16 6.53
C SER A 9 8.64 9.65 6.33
N PRO A 10 9.74 8.95 5.96
CA PRO A 10 9.69 7.51 5.76
C PRO A 10 9.12 6.75 6.96
N ILE A 11 8.26 5.77 6.68
CA ILE A 11 7.81 4.79 7.68
C ILE A 11 8.69 3.56 7.54
N VAL A 12 9.38 3.22 8.63
CA VAL A 12 10.17 2.00 8.74
C VAL A 12 9.76 1.33 10.03
N SER A 13 9.00 0.25 9.92
CA SER A 13 8.45 -0.44 11.10
C SER A 13 8.66 -1.95 10.99
N TYR A 14 8.84 -2.59 12.12
CA TYR A 14 9.08 -4.02 12.18
C TYR A 14 8.40 -4.68 13.38
N GLY A 15 8.19 -6.01 13.28
CA GLY A 15 7.51 -6.79 14.28
C GLY A 15 6.14 -6.22 14.60
N ALA A 16 5.83 -6.07 15.88
CA ALA A 16 4.55 -5.54 16.34
C ALA A 16 4.29 -4.08 15.95
N HIS A 17 5.33 -3.27 15.70
CA HIS A 17 5.20 -1.89 15.25
C HIS A 17 4.64 -1.78 13.83
N ALA A 18 4.89 -2.79 12.98
CA ALA A 18 4.29 -2.84 11.64
C ALA A 18 2.75 -2.96 11.67
N ALA A 19 2.15 -3.28 12.82
CA ALA A 19 0.71 -3.26 13.00
C ALA A 19 0.10 -1.86 13.19
N ASP A 20 0.94 -0.83 13.29
CA ASP A 20 0.53 0.58 13.22
C ASP A 20 0.85 1.13 11.83
N PRO A 21 -0.16 1.44 10.99
CA PRO A 21 0.07 1.90 9.62
C PRO A 21 0.84 3.22 9.51
N HIS A 22 0.88 4.01 10.58
CA HIS A 22 1.55 5.31 10.63
C HIS A 22 2.68 5.37 11.68
N HIS A 23 3.24 4.21 12.02
CA HIS A 23 4.33 4.14 13.01
C HIS A 23 5.50 5.05 12.62
N SER A 24 5.91 5.90 13.55
CA SER A 24 7.13 6.70 13.38
C SER A 24 8.35 5.87 13.77
N PRO A 25 9.42 5.83 12.96
CA PRO A 25 10.66 5.14 13.32
C PRO A 25 11.18 5.53 14.68
N ASP A 26 11.60 4.57 15.47
CA ASP A 26 12.16 4.73 16.81
C ASP A 26 13.44 3.89 17.00
N ASP A 27 13.99 3.86 18.21
CA ASP A 27 15.22 3.12 18.54
C ASP A 27 14.98 1.61 18.82
N THR A 28 13.79 1.06 18.53
CA THR A 28 13.51 -0.36 18.70
C THR A 28 14.40 -1.18 17.76
N PRO A 29 15.18 -2.14 18.28
CA PRO A 29 16.04 -2.96 17.43
C PRO A 29 15.22 -3.97 16.63
N LEU A 30 15.65 -4.23 15.40
CA LEU A 30 15.09 -5.32 14.58
C LEU A 30 15.28 -6.66 15.31
N GLY A 31 14.19 -7.36 15.51
CA GLY A 31 14.18 -8.71 16.09
C GLY A 31 14.64 -9.79 15.09
N PRO A 32 14.93 -11.00 15.59
CA PRO A 32 15.53 -12.07 14.77
C PRO A 32 14.59 -12.65 13.69
N ARG A 33 13.33 -12.32 13.73
CA ARG A 33 12.28 -12.83 12.82
C ARG A 33 11.13 -11.84 12.66
N ASP A 34 11.45 -10.59 12.42
CA ASP A 34 10.42 -9.57 12.27
C ASP A 34 9.90 -9.48 10.83
N VAL A 35 8.61 -9.17 10.71
CA VAL A 35 8.09 -8.53 9.50
C VAL A 35 8.67 -7.12 9.44
N VAL A 36 9.10 -6.68 8.27
CA VAL A 36 9.70 -5.36 8.05
C VAL A 36 8.91 -4.64 6.97
N LEU A 37 8.29 -3.54 7.33
CA LEU A 37 7.51 -2.70 6.43
C LEU A 37 8.29 -1.41 6.16
N PHE A 38 8.54 -1.14 4.88
CA PHE A 38 9.07 0.12 4.39
C PHE A 38 8.01 0.84 3.59
N ASP A 39 7.73 2.09 3.95
CA ASP A 39 6.90 3.00 3.20
C ASP A 39 7.72 4.26 2.95
N VAL A 40 8.06 4.49 1.69
CA VAL A 40 9.05 5.47 1.28
C VAL A 40 8.66 6.15 -0.02
N GLY A 41 8.92 7.44 -0.06
CA GLY A 41 8.72 8.22 -1.25
C GLY A 41 9.78 9.29 -1.44
N CYS A 42 9.87 9.80 -2.64
CA CYS A 42 10.80 10.89 -2.98
C CYS A 42 10.13 11.96 -3.85
N VAL A 43 10.76 13.11 -3.90
CA VAL A 43 10.40 14.20 -4.82
C VAL A 43 11.38 14.21 -5.99
N GLN A 44 10.85 14.17 -7.21
CA GLN A 44 11.61 14.32 -8.44
C GLN A 44 10.89 15.31 -9.38
N ASP A 45 11.59 16.36 -9.79
CA ASP A 45 11.07 17.43 -10.67
C ASP A 45 9.74 18.04 -10.16
N GLY A 46 9.60 18.11 -8.82
CA GLY A 46 8.43 18.66 -8.15
C GLY A 46 7.27 17.69 -7.98
N TYR A 47 7.38 16.43 -8.42
CA TYR A 47 6.38 15.38 -8.20
C TYR A 47 6.79 14.44 -7.09
N CYS A 48 5.80 14.03 -6.29
CA CYS A 48 5.95 13.05 -5.23
C CYS A 48 5.81 11.62 -5.78
N SER A 49 6.60 10.71 -5.24
CA SER A 49 6.41 9.26 -5.37
C SER A 49 6.06 8.67 -4.02
N ASP A 50 5.44 7.49 -4.06
CA ASP A 50 5.04 6.72 -2.90
C ASP A 50 5.09 5.23 -3.18
N MET A 51 5.57 4.43 -2.23
CA MET A 51 5.62 2.98 -2.34
C MET A 51 5.81 2.31 -1.00
N THR A 52 4.94 1.36 -0.66
CA THR A 52 5.14 0.45 0.46
C THR A 52 5.50 -0.95 -0.01
N ARG A 53 6.49 -1.56 0.66
CA ARG A 53 6.80 -2.99 0.55
C ARG A 53 7.00 -3.59 1.94
N THR A 54 6.59 -4.85 2.06
CA THR A 54 6.76 -5.64 3.29
C THR A 54 7.67 -6.83 3.01
N PHE A 55 8.66 -7.02 3.88
CA PHE A 55 9.68 -8.08 3.83
C PHE A 55 9.62 -8.92 5.09
N PHE A 56 10.24 -10.10 5.06
CA PHE A 56 10.37 -10.97 6.23
C PHE A 56 11.85 -11.18 6.53
N PHE A 57 12.26 -10.89 7.76
CA PHE A 57 13.65 -11.04 8.14
C PHE A 57 13.94 -12.47 8.55
N ARG A 58 14.78 -13.17 7.77
CA ARG A 58 15.28 -14.55 7.92
C ARG A 58 14.27 -15.66 7.73
N ASP A 59 13.01 -15.50 8.10
CA ASP A 59 12.00 -16.56 8.04
C ASP A 59 10.59 -15.97 7.94
N VAL A 60 9.63 -16.80 7.52
CA VAL A 60 8.23 -16.42 7.37
C VAL A 60 7.33 -17.55 7.85
N THR A 61 6.36 -17.25 8.70
CA THR A 61 5.35 -18.19 9.18
C THR A 61 4.23 -18.39 8.15
N ASP A 62 3.43 -19.46 8.34
CA ASP A 62 2.25 -19.68 7.50
C ASP A 62 1.20 -18.56 7.65
N GLU A 63 1.02 -17.98 8.87
CA GLU A 63 0.12 -16.85 9.10
C GLU A 63 0.60 -15.61 8.35
N GLU A 64 1.89 -15.28 8.43
CA GLU A 64 2.48 -14.13 7.73
C GLU A 64 2.37 -14.29 6.21
N ARG A 65 2.67 -15.48 5.69
CA ARG A 65 2.51 -15.80 4.27
C ARG A 65 1.05 -15.64 3.82
N LEU A 66 0.11 -16.16 4.59
CA LEU A 66 -1.31 -16.04 4.26
C LEU A 66 -1.76 -14.57 4.23
N VAL A 67 -1.36 -13.78 5.23
CA VAL A 67 -1.68 -12.35 5.29
C VAL A 67 -1.05 -11.60 4.12
N TYR A 68 0.24 -11.87 3.81
CA TYR A 68 0.93 -11.26 2.69
C TYR A 68 0.23 -11.53 1.35
N GLU A 69 -0.07 -12.80 1.08
CA GLU A 69 -0.76 -13.20 -0.15
C GLU A 69 -2.17 -12.61 -0.26
N THR A 70 -2.86 -12.44 0.87
CA THR A 70 -4.18 -11.78 0.91
C THR A 70 -4.05 -10.30 0.52
N VAL A 71 -3.06 -9.59 1.07
CA VAL A 71 -2.81 -8.17 0.74
C VAL A 71 -2.39 -8.03 -0.73
N ARG A 72 -1.52 -8.91 -1.23
CA ARG A 72 -1.11 -8.93 -2.64
C ARG A 72 -2.31 -9.12 -3.57
N GLN A 73 -3.17 -10.10 -3.30
CA GLN A 73 -4.39 -10.33 -4.08
C GLN A 73 -5.37 -9.15 -4.01
N ALA A 74 -5.46 -8.48 -2.86
CA ALA A 74 -6.29 -7.29 -2.70
C ALA A 74 -5.76 -6.12 -3.56
N ASN A 75 -4.44 -5.89 -3.58
CA ASN A 75 -3.81 -4.88 -4.44
C ASN A 75 -4.08 -5.20 -5.92
N GLU A 76 -3.83 -6.43 -6.36
CA GLU A 76 -4.07 -6.87 -7.74
C GLU A 76 -5.55 -6.74 -8.16
N ALA A 77 -6.49 -7.11 -7.26
CA ALA A 77 -7.92 -7.00 -7.54
C ALA A 77 -8.38 -5.55 -7.73
N ALA A 78 -7.85 -4.63 -6.92
CA ALA A 78 -8.11 -3.21 -7.06
C ALA A 78 -7.51 -2.66 -8.36
N ALA A 79 -6.22 -2.92 -8.61
CA ALA A 79 -5.51 -2.46 -9.80
C ALA A 79 -6.20 -2.91 -11.11
N ALA A 80 -6.71 -4.13 -11.14
CA ALA A 80 -7.41 -4.69 -12.31
C ALA A 80 -8.74 -3.95 -12.65
N LEU A 81 -9.32 -3.23 -11.69
CA LEU A 81 -10.56 -2.47 -11.91
C LEU A 81 -10.31 -1.04 -12.39
N VAL A 82 -9.10 -0.50 -12.20
CA VAL A 82 -8.80 0.89 -12.54
C VAL A 82 -8.98 1.13 -14.04
N ARG A 83 -9.92 2.01 -14.39
CA ARG A 83 -10.14 2.53 -15.74
C ARG A 83 -11.09 3.72 -15.69
N PRO A 84 -11.16 4.55 -16.75
CA PRO A 84 -12.08 5.68 -16.79
C PRO A 84 -13.54 5.24 -16.59
N GLY A 85 -14.26 6.01 -15.76
CA GLY A 85 -15.68 5.79 -15.46
C GLY A 85 -15.97 4.82 -14.31
N VAL A 86 -15.01 4.05 -13.83
CA VAL A 86 -15.15 3.25 -12.61
C VAL A 86 -15.14 4.20 -11.40
N LEU A 87 -15.99 3.93 -10.41
CA LEU A 87 -16.05 4.75 -9.20
C LEU A 87 -14.87 4.44 -8.26
N PHE A 88 -14.31 5.44 -7.62
CA PHE A 88 -13.23 5.24 -6.63
C PHE A 88 -13.65 4.27 -5.51
N CYS A 89 -14.90 4.34 -5.04
CA CYS A 89 -15.41 3.42 -4.02
C CYS A 89 -15.51 1.96 -4.50
N ASP A 90 -15.66 1.71 -5.80
CA ASP A 90 -15.70 0.34 -6.33
C ASP A 90 -14.31 -0.28 -6.36
N VAL A 91 -13.27 0.53 -6.56
CA VAL A 91 -11.86 0.09 -6.48
C VAL A 91 -11.48 -0.23 -5.03
N ASP A 92 -11.85 0.63 -4.05
CA ASP A 92 -11.70 0.32 -2.62
C ASP A 92 -12.43 -0.97 -2.25
N LYS A 93 -13.66 -1.11 -2.73
CA LYS A 93 -14.48 -2.29 -2.44
C LYS A 93 -13.84 -3.58 -2.95
N ALA A 94 -13.21 -3.57 -4.11
CA ALA A 94 -12.57 -4.76 -4.66
C ALA A 94 -11.45 -5.30 -3.76
N ALA A 95 -10.57 -4.42 -3.27
CA ALA A 95 -9.54 -4.80 -2.32
C ALA A 95 -10.13 -5.27 -0.99
N ARG A 96 -11.10 -4.52 -0.48
CA ARG A 96 -11.76 -4.80 0.80
C ARG A 96 -12.49 -6.13 0.78
N ASP A 97 -13.19 -6.47 -0.29
CA ASP A 97 -13.89 -7.75 -0.43
C ASP A 97 -12.91 -8.95 -0.34
N VAL A 98 -11.72 -8.87 -0.92
CA VAL A 98 -10.68 -9.91 -0.81
C VAL A 98 -10.26 -10.09 0.64
N ILE A 99 -9.95 -8.99 1.34
CA ILE A 99 -9.51 -9.02 2.73
C ILE A 99 -10.62 -9.52 3.67
N GLU A 100 -11.88 -9.12 3.43
CA GLU A 100 -13.04 -9.59 4.21
C GLU A 100 -13.30 -11.07 4.02
N GLN A 101 -13.24 -11.58 2.77
CA GLN A 101 -13.41 -13.00 2.47
C GLN A 101 -12.34 -13.88 3.13
N ALA A 102 -11.13 -13.36 3.28
CA ALA A 102 -10.05 -14.02 4.02
C ALA A 102 -10.22 -13.94 5.56
N GLY A 103 -11.23 -13.23 6.06
CA GLY A 103 -11.52 -13.09 7.51
C GLY A 103 -10.76 -11.96 8.20
N TYR A 104 -10.06 -11.09 7.45
CA TYR A 104 -9.25 -10.01 8.00
C TYR A 104 -9.88 -8.62 7.87
N GLY A 105 -11.14 -8.48 7.45
CA GLY A 105 -11.80 -7.20 7.17
C GLY A 105 -11.67 -6.15 8.27
N LYS A 106 -11.79 -6.54 9.55
CA LYS A 106 -11.63 -5.62 10.70
C LYS A 106 -10.22 -5.07 10.89
N TYR A 107 -9.24 -5.66 10.21
CA TYR A 107 -7.84 -5.28 10.28
C TYR A 107 -7.36 -4.43 9.09
N PHE A 108 -8.24 -4.16 8.13
CA PHE A 108 -8.02 -3.16 7.08
C PHE A 108 -8.71 -1.86 7.50
N THR A 109 -7.97 -1.01 8.21
CA THR A 109 -8.53 0.08 9.02
C THR A 109 -8.56 1.46 8.34
N HIS A 110 -8.01 1.58 7.14
CA HIS A 110 -7.97 2.84 6.38
C HIS A 110 -8.62 2.72 5.00
N ARG A 111 -8.68 3.81 4.24
CA ARG A 111 -9.06 3.83 2.83
C ARG A 111 -8.03 3.08 1.97
N LEU A 112 -8.42 2.67 0.78
CA LEU A 112 -7.52 1.94 -0.12
C LEU A 112 -6.36 2.81 -0.63
N GLY A 113 -6.56 4.13 -0.77
CA GLY A 113 -5.52 5.00 -1.29
C GLY A 113 -5.93 6.47 -1.35
N HIS A 114 -5.07 7.29 -1.91
CA HIS A 114 -5.25 8.73 -2.09
C HIS A 114 -4.71 9.19 -3.43
N GLN A 115 -5.16 10.33 -3.91
CA GLN A 115 -4.54 11.00 -5.04
C GLN A 115 -3.19 11.60 -4.63
N ILE A 116 -2.26 11.64 -5.58
CA ILE A 116 -0.88 12.09 -5.40
C ILE A 116 -0.40 12.79 -6.68
N GLY A 117 0.48 13.75 -6.51
CA GLY A 117 1.08 14.48 -7.62
C GLY A 117 2.17 15.43 -7.14
N ILE A 118 1.88 16.72 -7.06
CA ILE A 118 2.80 17.73 -6.52
C ILE A 118 2.84 17.65 -4.99
N CYS A 119 1.72 17.28 -4.37
CA CYS A 119 1.65 16.95 -2.95
C CYS A 119 1.57 15.44 -2.79
N ASP A 120 2.12 14.94 -1.67
CA ASP A 120 2.02 13.54 -1.28
C ASP A 120 0.56 13.10 -1.17
N HIS A 121 -0.26 13.84 -0.42
CA HIS A 121 -1.70 13.64 -0.37
C HIS A 121 -2.42 14.81 -1.06
N GLU A 122 -3.05 14.55 -2.19
CA GLU A 122 -3.93 15.49 -2.88
C GLU A 122 -5.41 15.21 -2.57
N PRO A 123 -6.32 16.18 -2.75
CA PRO A 123 -7.74 15.96 -2.56
C PRO A 123 -8.29 14.85 -3.47
N GLY A 124 -8.88 13.84 -2.87
CA GLY A 124 -9.47 12.70 -3.58
C GLY A 124 -8.96 11.36 -3.04
N ASP A 125 -9.77 10.73 -2.18
CA ASP A 125 -9.46 9.41 -1.61
C ASP A 125 -9.93 8.29 -2.55
N VAL A 126 -9.20 7.19 -2.60
CA VAL A 126 -9.72 5.90 -3.06
C VAL A 126 -10.32 5.21 -1.84
N GLY A 127 -11.62 5.39 -1.62
CA GLY A 127 -12.25 4.97 -0.37
C GLY A 127 -13.76 4.77 -0.49
N PRO A 128 -14.39 4.18 0.52
CA PRO A 128 -15.77 3.65 0.43
C PRO A 128 -16.84 4.72 0.23
N VAL A 129 -16.52 6.00 0.48
CA VAL A 129 -17.48 7.11 0.35
C VAL A 129 -17.31 7.93 -0.92
N HIS A 130 -16.22 7.75 -1.66
CA HIS A 130 -15.90 8.53 -2.86
C HIS A 130 -16.60 7.92 -4.09
N ARG A 131 -17.70 8.52 -4.52
CA ARG A 131 -18.57 8.02 -5.59
C ARG A 131 -18.38 8.71 -6.94
N GLU A 132 -17.31 9.46 -7.10
CA GLU A 132 -16.97 10.06 -8.37
C GLU A 132 -16.30 9.03 -9.30
N PRO A 133 -16.52 9.13 -10.63
CA PRO A 133 -15.84 8.28 -11.59
C PRO A 133 -14.38 8.69 -11.75
N MET A 134 -13.51 7.73 -11.99
CA MET A 134 -12.13 7.97 -12.35
C MET A 134 -12.04 8.63 -13.73
N GLU A 135 -11.17 9.61 -13.85
CA GLU A 135 -10.85 10.30 -15.10
C GLU A 135 -9.43 9.97 -15.57
N VAL A 136 -9.21 10.03 -16.90
CA VAL A 136 -7.86 9.85 -17.48
C VAL A 136 -6.91 10.91 -16.92
N GLY A 137 -5.71 10.48 -16.54
CA GLY A 137 -4.65 11.32 -15.99
C GLY A 137 -4.65 11.42 -14.47
N VAL A 138 -5.67 10.92 -13.77
CA VAL A 138 -5.64 10.84 -12.31
C VAL A 138 -4.56 9.86 -11.88
N CYS A 139 -3.69 10.29 -10.97
CA CYS A 139 -2.70 9.46 -10.28
C CYS A 139 -3.14 9.23 -8.84
N HIS A 140 -3.13 7.98 -8.39
CA HIS A 140 -3.52 7.62 -7.02
C HIS A 140 -2.76 6.41 -6.52
N SER A 141 -2.67 6.24 -5.19
CA SER A 141 -2.14 5.03 -4.56
C SER A 141 -3.19 3.89 -4.55
N ILE A 142 -2.69 2.65 -4.49
CA ILE A 142 -3.43 1.42 -4.20
C ILE A 142 -2.63 0.71 -3.10
N GLU A 143 -3.06 0.84 -1.86
CA GLU A 143 -2.28 0.48 -0.66
C GLU A 143 -3.07 -0.37 0.35
N PRO A 144 -3.67 -1.50 -0.04
CA PRO A 144 -4.33 -2.35 0.94
C PRO A 144 -3.37 -2.84 2.01
N GLY A 145 -3.86 -2.94 3.25
CA GLY A 145 -3.07 -3.43 4.37
C GLY A 145 -3.89 -4.23 5.37
N ILE A 146 -3.22 -5.16 6.05
CA ILE A 146 -3.76 -5.94 7.17
C ILE A 146 -2.84 -5.72 8.37
N TYR A 147 -3.39 -5.20 9.45
CA TYR A 147 -2.63 -4.83 10.65
C TYR A 147 -3.15 -5.62 11.85
N LEU A 148 -2.35 -6.59 12.33
CA LEU A 148 -2.69 -7.48 13.44
C LEU A 148 -2.10 -6.94 14.76
N PRO A 149 -2.88 -6.29 15.64
CA PRO A 149 -2.37 -5.63 16.82
C PRO A 149 -1.53 -6.55 17.70
N GLY A 150 -0.33 -6.11 18.07
CA GLY A 150 0.61 -6.86 18.89
C GLY A 150 1.32 -8.02 18.19
N LYS A 151 1.10 -8.19 16.87
CA LYS A 151 1.75 -9.21 16.05
C LYS A 151 2.60 -8.56 14.96
N PHE A 152 1.98 -8.16 13.85
CA PHE A 152 2.63 -7.56 12.67
C PHE A 152 1.61 -6.88 11.78
N GLY A 153 2.08 -6.16 10.77
CA GLY A 153 1.28 -5.62 9.68
C GLY A 153 1.93 -5.87 8.33
N VAL A 154 1.10 -5.93 7.30
CA VAL A 154 1.52 -6.03 5.89
C VAL A 154 0.79 -4.97 5.09
N ARG A 155 1.52 -4.20 4.29
CA ARG A 155 1.00 -3.30 3.25
C ARG A 155 1.81 -3.51 1.97
N ILE A 156 1.12 -3.50 0.85
CA ILE A 156 1.72 -3.45 -0.50
C ILE A 156 1.05 -2.27 -1.21
N GLU A 157 1.86 -1.33 -1.65
CA GLU A 157 1.42 -0.09 -2.23
C GLU A 157 2.10 0.22 -3.54
N ASP A 158 1.29 0.65 -4.49
CA ASP A 158 1.75 1.18 -5.76
C ASP A 158 0.96 2.42 -6.15
N LEU A 159 1.61 3.28 -6.92
CA LEU A 159 0.94 4.34 -7.64
C LEU A 159 0.41 3.83 -8.97
N CYS A 160 -0.80 4.26 -9.28
CA CYS A 160 -1.51 3.94 -10.51
C CYS A 160 -1.95 5.21 -11.23
N ILE A 161 -1.67 5.30 -12.53
CA ILE A 161 -2.19 6.38 -13.38
C ILE A 161 -3.35 5.82 -14.21
N VAL A 162 -4.49 6.50 -14.18
CA VAL A 162 -5.64 6.15 -15.02
C VAL A 162 -5.35 6.51 -16.46
N GLN A 163 -5.25 5.51 -17.34
CA GLN A 163 -5.06 5.66 -18.78
C GLN A 163 -6.38 5.45 -19.52
N GLU A 164 -6.42 5.69 -20.85
CA GLU A 164 -7.63 5.53 -21.66
C GLU A 164 -8.19 4.10 -21.66
N ASP A 165 -7.32 3.10 -21.53
CA ASP A 165 -7.64 1.67 -21.62
C ASP A 165 -7.50 0.89 -20.32
N GLY A 166 -7.10 1.56 -19.21
CA GLY A 166 -6.93 0.88 -17.91
C GLY A 166 -6.12 1.69 -16.91
N GLY A 167 -5.62 1.00 -15.87
CA GLY A 167 -4.67 1.54 -14.92
C GLY A 167 -3.23 1.15 -15.27
N GLU A 168 -2.31 2.10 -15.22
CA GLU A 168 -0.88 1.88 -15.36
C GLU A 168 -0.20 1.96 -13.99
N ILE A 169 0.30 0.82 -13.51
CA ILE A 169 1.14 0.78 -12.29
C ILE A 169 2.53 1.30 -12.63
N ILE A 170 2.99 2.33 -11.92
CA ILE A 170 4.27 2.99 -12.19
C ILE A 170 5.39 2.60 -11.23
N ASN A 171 5.09 1.85 -10.17
CA ASN A 171 6.09 1.24 -9.30
C ASN A 171 6.46 -0.16 -9.82
N HIS A 172 7.74 -0.42 -10.05
CA HIS A 172 8.20 -1.66 -10.68
C HIS A 172 8.90 -2.64 -9.74
N TYR A 173 8.87 -2.39 -8.42
CA TYR A 173 9.40 -3.34 -7.45
C TYR A 173 8.45 -4.54 -7.30
N SER A 174 9.03 -5.73 -7.20
CA SER A 174 8.27 -7.00 -7.12
C SER A 174 7.24 -7.02 -5.99
N HIS A 175 6.10 -7.68 -6.25
CA HIS A 175 5.10 -8.06 -5.24
C HIS A 175 5.31 -9.47 -4.70
N GLU A 176 6.34 -10.19 -5.15
CA GLU A 176 6.64 -11.52 -4.60
C GLU A 176 7.10 -11.39 -3.15
N LEU A 177 6.66 -12.35 -2.32
CA LEU A 177 7.09 -12.43 -0.93
C LEU A 177 8.61 -12.61 -0.87
N ASP A 178 9.29 -11.72 -0.18
CA ASP A 178 10.74 -11.72 -0.07
C ASP A 178 11.20 -11.93 1.38
N VAL A 179 12.15 -12.85 1.56
CA VAL A 179 12.78 -13.16 2.84
C VAL A 179 14.21 -12.67 2.80
N ILE A 180 14.46 -11.59 3.52
CA ILE A 180 15.78 -10.94 3.60
C ILE A 180 16.63 -11.52 4.74
N ALA A 181 17.97 -11.48 4.62
CA ALA A 181 18.93 -12.05 5.57
C ALA A 181 19.81 -10.98 6.24
#